data_768805e18dff257aae79be142d05081c
#
_entry.id   768805e18dff257aae79be142d05081c
#
_cell.length_a   1.000
_cell.length_b   1.000
_cell.length_c   1.000
_cell.angle_alpha   90.00
_cell.angle_beta   90.00
_cell.angle_gamma   90.00
#
_symmetry.space_group_name_H-M   'P 1'
#
loop_
_entity.id
_entity.type
_entity.pdbx_description
1 polymer ?
#
loop_
_entity_poly.entity_id
_entity_poly.type
_entity_poly.pdbx_seq_one_letter_code
_entity_poly.pdbx_strand_id
1 'polypeptide(L)'
;MKITREKFGTLSSGKKVFLYTLKAGELRLSITSLGAAWTSLRVPSRKTGRVDDVLLGFDTLDGYAHNQAAVGVTVGRFANRIGGACFSMNGKQYSLFKNDGAHSLHGGRRGFSKLLWKSEAYEEKDGVFVRFELNSPDGDEGYPGRLKAAVSYGLTKSNELVVDYQAKLDAPCPVNLTNHAYFNLAGEGEGDILSHELMLHASSFLEVDQTLIPTGKIVPVAGTPFDFKRRKPIKRDFDAVAGGYDHCFVVDGEAGTLRPCAEVFEETSGRTMRVFTTQPGVQFYSGNHIIELQGKAGSVYRIHDGFCLETQHFPDAPNKAAFPSAIFGPERDYHEKALFAFMW
;
A
#
# COMPACT_ATOMS: atom_id res chain seq x y z
N MET A 1 -14.98 -3.84 -21.07
CA MET A 1 -13.68 -3.39 -20.49
C MET A 1 -13.15 -2.25 -21.34
N LYS A 2 -12.40 -1.31 -20.76
CA LYS A 2 -11.84 -0.16 -21.48
C LYS A 2 -10.62 0.37 -20.75
N ILE A 3 -9.59 0.79 -21.50
CA ILE A 3 -8.44 1.54 -20.98
C ILE A 3 -8.41 2.88 -21.70
N THR A 4 -8.24 3.96 -20.96
CA THR A 4 -7.92 5.28 -21.51
C THR A 4 -6.61 5.77 -20.92
N ARG A 5 -5.87 6.54 -21.70
CA ARG A 5 -4.64 7.20 -21.29
C ARG A 5 -4.70 8.66 -21.69
N GLU A 6 -4.43 9.53 -20.75
CA GLU A 6 -4.38 10.97 -21.01
C GLU A 6 -3.15 11.60 -20.36
N LYS A 7 -2.81 12.81 -20.77
CA LYS A 7 -1.76 13.59 -20.14
C LYS A 7 -2.28 14.14 -18.82
N PHE A 8 -1.71 13.69 -17.70
CA PHE A 8 -2.03 14.22 -16.37
C PHE A 8 -1.32 15.54 -16.09
N GLY A 9 -0.14 15.74 -16.66
CA GLY A 9 0.64 16.97 -16.52
C GLY A 9 2.07 16.83 -17.03
N THR A 10 2.90 17.80 -16.67
CA THR A 10 4.32 17.82 -17.01
C THR A 10 5.11 18.20 -15.76
N LEU A 11 6.11 17.41 -15.37
CA LEU A 11 7.02 17.72 -14.27
C LEU A 11 7.92 18.91 -14.62
N SER A 12 8.52 19.55 -13.61
CA SER A 12 9.49 20.62 -13.79
C SER A 12 10.69 20.22 -14.66
N SER A 13 11.00 18.91 -14.71
CA SER A 13 12.02 18.33 -15.61
C SER A 13 11.61 18.24 -17.09
N GLY A 14 10.39 18.69 -17.46
CA GLY A 14 9.84 18.58 -18.80
C GLY A 14 9.25 17.20 -19.14
N LYS A 15 9.35 16.21 -18.24
CA LYS A 15 8.82 14.87 -18.46
C LYS A 15 7.30 14.86 -18.33
N LYS A 16 6.63 14.23 -19.31
CA LYS A 16 5.16 14.05 -19.30
C LYS A 16 4.77 12.96 -18.31
N VAL A 17 3.75 13.23 -17.52
CA VAL A 17 3.07 12.28 -16.63
C VAL A 17 1.74 11.91 -17.24
N PHE A 18 1.39 10.63 -17.19
CA PHE A 18 0.14 10.10 -17.75
C PHE A 18 -0.79 9.63 -16.63
N LEU A 19 -2.08 9.76 -16.88
CA LEU A 19 -3.17 9.17 -16.11
C LEU A 19 -3.80 8.06 -16.97
N TYR A 20 -3.90 6.88 -16.39
CA TYR A 20 -4.62 5.75 -16.98
C TYR A 20 -5.93 5.57 -16.23
N THR A 21 -7.02 5.35 -16.96
CA THR A 21 -8.30 4.95 -16.37
C THR A 21 -8.69 3.59 -16.94
N LEU A 22 -8.76 2.61 -16.05
CA LEU A 22 -9.23 1.26 -16.31
C LEU A 22 -10.72 1.17 -15.96
N LYS A 23 -11.51 0.50 -16.81
CA LYS A 23 -12.90 0.17 -16.54
C LYS A 23 -13.15 -1.30 -16.83
N ALA A 24 -13.59 -2.06 -15.81
CA ALA A 24 -14.07 -3.43 -15.94
C ALA A 24 -15.33 -3.60 -15.09
N GLY A 25 -16.39 -4.15 -15.67
CA GLY A 25 -17.68 -4.17 -15.00
C GLY A 25 -18.13 -2.75 -14.62
N GLU A 26 -18.49 -2.57 -13.38
CA GLU A 26 -18.94 -1.29 -12.83
C GLU A 26 -17.78 -0.50 -12.15
N LEU A 27 -16.64 -1.14 -11.92
CA LEU A 27 -15.48 -0.50 -11.30
C LEU A 27 -14.72 0.39 -12.29
N ARG A 28 -14.14 1.46 -11.75
CA ARG A 28 -13.15 2.32 -12.44
C ARG A 28 -11.99 2.60 -11.53
N LEU A 29 -10.78 2.35 -12.03
CA LEU A 29 -9.53 2.66 -11.35
C LEU A 29 -8.74 3.68 -12.17
N SER A 30 -8.31 4.77 -11.57
CA SER A 30 -7.38 5.70 -12.19
C SER A 30 -6.01 5.63 -11.54
N ILE A 31 -4.94 5.66 -12.36
CA ILE A 31 -3.57 5.46 -11.91
C ILE A 31 -2.66 6.44 -12.64
N THR A 32 -1.84 7.18 -11.90
CA THR A 32 -0.83 8.06 -12.51
C THR A 32 0.51 7.35 -12.65
N SER A 33 1.27 7.71 -13.70
CA SER A 33 2.63 7.20 -13.88
C SER A 33 3.67 7.82 -12.94
N LEU A 34 3.34 8.86 -12.17
CA LEU A 34 4.16 9.35 -11.07
C LEU A 34 3.87 8.50 -9.83
N GLY A 35 4.90 7.83 -9.29
CA GLY A 35 4.75 6.94 -8.15
C GLY A 35 3.93 5.67 -8.44
N ALA A 36 3.51 5.42 -9.69
CA ALA A 36 2.51 4.41 -10.05
C ALA A 36 1.32 4.44 -9.07
N ALA A 37 0.80 5.65 -8.80
CA ALA A 37 -0.15 5.91 -7.72
C ALA A 37 -1.60 5.72 -8.17
N TRP A 38 -2.40 5.06 -7.33
CA TRP A 38 -3.87 5.02 -7.49
C TRP A 38 -4.43 6.38 -7.12
N THR A 39 -5.16 6.98 -8.05
CA THR A 39 -5.69 8.33 -7.86
C THR A 39 -7.19 8.34 -7.58
N SER A 40 -7.90 7.29 -8.01
CA SER A 40 -9.35 7.16 -7.85
C SER A 40 -9.73 5.68 -8.01
N LEU A 41 -10.65 5.22 -7.19
CA LEU A 41 -11.32 3.93 -7.36
C LEU A 41 -12.82 4.10 -7.15
N ARG A 42 -13.58 4.08 -8.22
CA ARG A 42 -15.04 4.25 -8.16
C ARG A 42 -15.72 2.91 -7.99
N VAL A 43 -16.50 2.80 -6.91
CA VAL A 43 -17.24 1.59 -6.52
C VAL A 43 -18.71 1.95 -6.37
N PRO A 44 -19.64 1.18 -6.97
CA PRO A 44 -21.07 1.37 -6.78
C PRO A 44 -21.50 1.08 -5.33
N SER A 45 -22.68 1.57 -5.00
CA SER A 45 -23.45 1.18 -3.81
C SER A 45 -24.89 0.94 -4.23
N ARG A 46 -25.38 -0.26 -4.03
CA ARG A 46 -26.81 -0.56 -4.26
C ARG A 46 -27.71 0.05 -3.19
N LYS A 47 -27.15 0.24 -2.01
CA LYS A 47 -27.87 0.78 -0.86
C LYS A 47 -28.20 2.28 -1.02
N THR A 48 -27.25 3.05 -1.57
CA THR A 48 -27.42 4.48 -1.82
C THR A 48 -27.76 4.81 -3.27
N GLY A 49 -27.56 3.88 -4.21
CA GLY A 49 -27.68 4.12 -5.65
C GLY A 49 -26.53 4.96 -6.25
N ARG A 50 -25.51 5.30 -5.46
CA ARG A 50 -24.37 6.14 -5.87
C ARG A 50 -23.19 5.29 -6.38
N VAL A 51 -22.34 5.91 -7.17
CA VAL A 51 -21.00 5.39 -7.51
C VAL A 51 -19.98 6.38 -6.97
N ASP A 52 -19.38 6.05 -5.83
CA ASP A 52 -18.46 6.96 -5.14
C ASP A 52 -17.01 6.54 -5.37
N ASP A 53 -16.11 7.53 -5.26
CA ASP A 53 -14.69 7.28 -5.14
C ASP A 53 -14.39 6.83 -3.71
N VAL A 54 -13.75 5.70 -3.53
CA VAL A 54 -13.44 5.13 -2.21
C VAL A 54 -11.97 5.32 -1.82
N LEU A 55 -11.22 6.13 -2.57
CA LEU A 55 -9.84 6.45 -2.27
C LEU A 55 -9.67 7.92 -1.93
N LEU A 56 -8.89 8.24 -0.92
CA LEU A 56 -8.31 9.57 -0.79
C LEU A 56 -7.30 9.82 -1.91
N GLY A 57 -7.14 11.06 -2.33
CA GLY A 57 -6.23 11.39 -3.44
C GLY A 57 -6.19 12.89 -3.75
N PHE A 58 -5.63 13.21 -4.90
CA PHE A 58 -5.52 14.59 -5.41
C PHE A 58 -6.06 14.67 -6.84
N ASP A 59 -6.63 15.83 -7.20
CA ASP A 59 -7.12 16.08 -8.56
C ASP A 59 -6.01 16.39 -9.55
N THR A 60 -4.83 16.82 -9.06
CA THR A 60 -3.79 17.39 -9.90
C THR A 60 -2.45 16.66 -9.75
N LEU A 61 -1.61 16.78 -10.78
CA LEU A 61 -0.24 16.28 -10.73
C LEU A 61 0.56 16.95 -9.60
N ASP A 62 0.28 18.22 -9.31
CA ASP A 62 0.97 18.96 -8.26
C ASP A 62 0.75 18.35 -6.88
N GLY A 63 -0.49 17.91 -6.57
CA GLY A 63 -0.78 17.19 -5.34
C GLY A 63 0.06 15.92 -5.20
N TYR A 64 0.22 15.14 -6.29
CA TYR A 64 1.08 13.93 -6.26
C TYR A 64 2.58 14.25 -6.23
N ALA A 65 3.02 15.35 -6.83
CA ALA A 65 4.43 15.78 -6.79
C ALA A 65 4.86 16.22 -5.38
N HIS A 66 3.93 16.75 -4.59
CA HIS A 66 4.15 17.21 -3.21
C HIS A 66 3.56 16.24 -2.15
N ASN A 67 3.16 15.06 -2.54
CA ASN A 67 2.54 14.03 -1.70
C ASN A 67 3.50 13.54 -0.59
N GLN A 68 3.39 14.12 0.60
CA GLN A 68 4.18 13.74 1.77
C GLN A 68 3.55 12.58 2.56
N ALA A 69 2.23 12.43 2.48
CA ALA A 69 1.48 11.38 3.16
C ALA A 69 1.48 10.04 2.39
N ALA A 70 2.24 9.94 1.30
CA ALA A 70 2.34 8.75 0.45
C ALA A 70 0.97 8.27 -0.11
N VAL A 71 -0.02 9.16 -0.27
CA VAL A 71 -1.38 8.82 -0.69
C VAL A 71 -1.38 8.11 -2.04
N GLY A 72 -1.81 6.85 -2.05
CA GLY A 72 -2.04 6.02 -3.23
C GLY A 72 -0.79 5.48 -3.93
N VAL A 73 0.42 5.85 -3.52
CA VAL A 73 1.66 5.54 -4.24
C VAL A 73 2.14 4.10 -4.07
N THR A 74 2.91 3.64 -5.06
CA THR A 74 3.74 2.43 -4.92
C THR A 74 4.97 2.76 -4.10
N VAL A 75 5.16 2.02 -3.01
CA VAL A 75 6.27 2.18 -2.06
C VAL A 75 7.36 1.16 -2.33
N GLY A 76 8.61 1.55 -2.24
CA GLY A 76 9.83 0.73 -2.42
C GLY A 76 11.09 1.62 -2.39
N ARG A 77 12.33 1.02 -2.36
CA ARG A 77 12.62 -0.43 -2.42
C ARG A 77 12.06 -1.21 -1.23
N PHE A 78 11.98 -0.59 -0.04
CA PHE A 78 11.52 -1.25 1.17
C PHE A 78 10.40 -0.44 1.81
N ALA A 79 9.19 -1.00 1.78
CA ALA A 79 8.02 -0.43 2.42
C ALA A 79 8.15 -0.49 3.94
N ASN A 80 7.55 0.50 4.62
CA ASN A 80 7.63 0.67 6.07
C ASN A 80 9.07 0.96 6.55
N ARG A 81 9.38 0.76 7.84
CA ARG A 81 10.59 1.23 8.51
C ARG A 81 11.74 0.23 8.43
N ILE A 82 12.98 0.78 8.37
CA ILE A 82 14.22 0.08 8.70
C ILE A 82 14.89 0.84 9.86
N GLY A 83 15.03 0.18 11.00
CA GLY A 83 15.54 0.73 12.25
C GLY A 83 16.96 1.28 12.10
N GLY A 84 17.25 2.44 12.74
CA GLY A 84 18.54 3.11 12.66
C GLY A 84 18.96 3.56 11.26
N ALA A 85 18.08 3.44 10.24
CA ALA A 85 18.38 3.64 8.83
C ALA A 85 19.62 2.86 8.38
N CYS A 86 19.75 1.62 8.83
CA CYS A 86 20.86 0.74 8.42
C CYS A 86 20.45 -0.73 8.54
N PHE A 87 21.18 -1.57 7.83
CA PHE A 87 21.11 -3.02 7.97
C PHE A 87 22.47 -3.63 7.63
N SER A 88 22.70 -4.85 8.11
CA SER A 88 23.90 -5.62 7.80
C SER A 88 23.57 -6.84 6.96
N MET A 89 24.33 -7.08 5.91
CA MET A 89 24.17 -8.23 5.02
C MET A 89 25.53 -8.69 4.52
N ASN A 90 25.82 -10.00 4.60
CA ASN A 90 27.09 -10.59 4.17
C ASN A 90 28.33 -9.91 4.78
N GLY A 91 28.27 -9.56 6.09
CA GLY A 91 29.37 -8.92 6.82
C GLY A 91 29.58 -7.44 6.49
N LYS A 92 28.76 -6.84 5.62
CA LYS A 92 28.83 -5.42 5.26
C LYS A 92 27.61 -4.68 5.81
N GLN A 93 27.84 -3.50 6.37
CA GLN A 93 26.78 -2.58 6.80
C GLN A 93 26.42 -1.62 5.66
N TYR A 94 25.13 -1.40 5.47
CA TYR A 94 24.54 -0.46 4.52
C TYR A 94 23.82 0.63 5.27
N SER A 95 24.11 1.89 4.95
CA SER A 95 23.45 3.06 5.53
C SER A 95 22.44 3.61 4.55
N LEU A 96 21.22 3.83 5.04
CA LEU A 96 20.09 4.35 4.27
C LEU A 96 19.85 5.83 4.61
N PHE A 97 19.04 6.48 3.81
CA PHE A 97 18.62 7.85 4.10
C PHE A 97 17.65 7.87 5.30
N LYS A 98 17.94 8.75 6.28
CA LYS A 98 17.08 9.00 7.46
C LYS A 98 16.00 10.00 7.07
N ASN A 99 14.76 9.57 7.02
CA ASN A 99 13.60 10.40 6.69
C ASN A 99 12.42 10.25 7.67
N ASP A 100 12.64 9.47 8.76
CA ASP A 100 11.69 9.29 9.84
C ASP A 100 12.46 9.24 11.18
N GLY A 101 12.80 10.41 11.70
CA GLY A 101 13.68 10.53 12.86
C GLY A 101 15.03 9.85 12.62
N ALA A 102 15.35 8.83 13.42
CA ALA A 102 16.58 8.03 13.30
C ALA A 102 16.47 6.93 12.22
N HIS A 103 15.30 6.70 11.67
CA HIS A 103 14.97 5.54 10.84
C HIS A 103 14.86 5.89 9.35
N SER A 104 14.85 4.88 8.51
CA SER A 104 14.45 4.99 7.11
C SER A 104 13.03 4.50 6.94
N LEU A 105 12.19 5.25 6.24
CA LEU A 105 10.79 4.95 5.96
C LEU A 105 10.54 4.94 4.46
N HIS A 106 9.77 3.96 3.98
CA HIS A 106 9.25 3.87 2.62
C HIS A 106 10.29 4.02 1.51
N GLY A 107 11.50 3.45 1.72
CA GLY A 107 12.56 3.41 0.73
C GLY A 107 13.46 4.64 0.69
N GLY A 108 13.32 5.60 1.61
CA GLY A 108 14.23 6.71 1.80
C GLY A 108 13.68 8.07 1.33
N ARG A 109 14.57 8.99 0.94
CA ARG A 109 14.24 10.40 0.65
C ARG A 109 13.28 10.57 -0.52
N ARG A 110 13.52 9.86 -1.60
CA ARG A 110 12.69 9.86 -2.80
C ARG A 110 11.85 8.61 -2.88
N GLY A 111 12.47 7.46 -2.62
CA GLY A 111 11.84 6.16 -2.77
C GLY A 111 11.21 5.98 -4.16
N PHE A 112 10.45 4.94 -4.35
CA PHE A 112 9.73 4.67 -5.60
C PHE A 112 8.51 5.57 -5.81
N SER A 113 7.97 6.10 -4.72
CA SER A 113 6.76 6.92 -4.66
C SER A 113 6.87 8.26 -5.38
N LYS A 114 8.09 8.82 -5.50
CA LYS A 114 8.36 10.13 -6.12
C LYS A 114 8.99 10.02 -7.51
N LEU A 115 9.07 8.81 -8.05
CA LEU A 115 9.69 8.55 -9.35
C LEU A 115 8.66 8.43 -10.46
N LEU A 116 9.04 8.83 -11.67
CA LEU A 116 8.24 8.62 -12.87
C LEU A 116 8.52 7.22 -13.40
N TRP A 117 7.48 6.38 -13.44
CA TRP A 117 7.53 5.03 -13.96
C TRP A 117 7.25 5.00 -15.47
N LYS A 118 7.94 4.14 -16.19
CA LYS A 118 7.51 3.75 -17.54
C LYS A 118 6.22 2.97 -17.40
N SER A 119 5.30 3.13 -18.35
CA SER A 119 4.00 2.52 -18.23
C SER A 119 3.49 2.03 -19.58
N GLU A 120 2.88 0.85 -19.57
CA GLU A 120 2.28 0.21 -20.71
C GLU A 120 0.93 -0.41 -20.32
N ALA A 121 -0.10 -0.13 -21.09
CA ALA A 121 -1.45 -0.68 -20.87
C ALA A 121 -1.63 -1.93 -21.73
N TYR A 122 -2.29 -2.95 -21.19
CA TYR A 122 -2.61 -4.18 -21.91
C TYR A 122 -3.95 -4.76 -21.45
N GLU A 123 -4.50 -5.63 -22.28
CA GLU A 123 -5.76 -6.32 -22.01
C GLU A 123 -5.54 -7.82 -21.93
N GLU A 124 -6.26 -8.47 -21.04
CA GLU A 124 -6.38 -9.92 -20.93
C GLU A 124 -7.84 -10.32 -21.11
N LYS A 125 -8.10 -11.61 -21.25
CA LYS A 125 -9.46 -12.15 -21.47
C LYS A 125 -10.48 -11.64 -20.44
N ASP A 126 -10.08 -11.53 -19.19
CA ASP A 126 -10.97 -11.22 -18.06
C ASP A 126 -10.63 -9.92 -17.31
N GLY A 127 -9.67 -9.14 -17.83
CA GLY A 127 -9.24 -7.91 -17.18
C GLY A 127 -8.52 -6.92 -18.10
N VAL A 128 -8.37 -5.72 -17.59
CA VAL A 128 -7.58 -4.62 -18.17
C VAL A 128 -6.53 -4.16 -17.18
N PHE A 129 -5.31 -3.93 -17.67
CA PHE A 129 -4.13 -3.76 -16.84
C PHE A 129 -3.25 -2.60 -17.32
N VAL A 130 -2.49 -2.03 -16.39
CA VAL A 130 -1.34 -1.17 -16.70
C VAL A 130 -0.13 -1.71 -15.94
N ARG A 131 0.95 -2.00 -16.66
CA ARG A 131 2.25 -2.34 -16.12
C ARG A 131 3.10 -1.09 -16.00
N PHE A 132 3.68 -0.89 -14.83
CA PHE A 132 4.61 0.18 -14.53
C PHE A 132 6.00 -0.43 -14.27
N GLU A 133 7.04 0.16 -14.84
CA GLU A 133 8.43 -0.31 -14.69
C GLU A 133 9.35 0.81 -14.23
N LEU A 134 10.28 0.47 -13.35
CA LEU A 134 11.27 1.37 -12.78
C LEU A 134 12.63 0.68 -12.68
N ASN A 135 13.69 1.39 -13.05
CA ASN A 135 15.06 0.97 -12.80
C ASN A 135 15.65 1.80 -11.65
N SER A 136 16.13 1.12 -10.62
CA SER A 136 16.79 1.70 -9.47
C SER A 136 18.26 1.27 -9.50
N PRO A 137 19.24 2.20 -9.64
CA PRO A 137 20.65 1.87 -9.79
C PRO A 137 21.26 1.31 -8.50
N ASP A 138 22.43 0.70 -8.58
CA ASP A 138 23.21 0.33 -7.40
C ASP A 138 23.50 1.56 -6.54
N GLY A 139 23.32 1.43 -5.21
CA GLY A 139 23.49 2.51 -4.26
C GLY A 139 22.32 3.50 -4.16
N ASP A 140 21.25 3.31 -4.92
CA ASP A 140 20.05 4.16 -4.83
C ASP A 140 19.46 4.13 -3.40
N GLU A 141 19.30 5.31 -2.77
CA GLU A 141 18.90 5.50 -1.37
C GLU A 141 19.76 4.72 -0.33
N GLY A 142 20.95 4.23 -0.75
CA GLY A 142 21.86 3.42 0.06
C GLY A 142 21.70 1.90 -0.11
N TYR A 143 20.73 1.44 -0.90
CA TYR A 143 20.52 0.01 -1.14
C TYR A 143 21.49 -0.56 -2.16
N PRO A 144 22.05 -1.79 -1.94
CA PRO A 144 22.97 -2.43 -2.88
C PRO A 144 22.26 -3.00 -4.11
N GLY A 145 23.01 -3.13 -5.19
CA GLY A 145 22.63 -3.79 -6.43
C GLY A 145 21.67 -2.97 -7.29
N ARG A 146 21.70 -3.24 -8.59
CA ARG A 146 20.69 -2.71 -9.51
C ARG A 146 19.40 -3.51 -9.35
N LEU A 147 18.29 -2.80 -9.29
CA LEU A 147 16.98 -3.39 -9.17
C LEU A 147 16.08 -2.90 -10.31
N LYS A 148 15.44 -3.84 -11.01
CA LYS A 148 14.38 -3.57 -11.97
C LYS A 148 13.05 -3.96 -11.33
N ALA A 149 12.27 -2.97 -10.92
CA ALA A 149 10.92 -3.17 -10.38
C ALA A 149 9.88 -3.11 -11.48
N ALA A 150 8.83 -3.89 -11.33
CA ALA A 150 7.60 -3.75 -12.08
C ALA A 150 6.41 -3.94 -11.15
N VAL A 151 5.34 -3.20 -11.39
CA VAL A 151 4.03 -3.43 -10.78
C VAL A 151 2.96 -3.40 -11.86
N SER A 152 2.09 -4.40 -11.88
CA SER A 152 0.90 -4.41 -12.72
C SER A 152 -0.33 -4.19 -11.87
N TYR A 153 -1.14 -3.22 -12.24
CA TYR A 153 -2.44 -2.95 -11.65
C TYR A 153 -3.52 -3.23 -12.67
N GLY A 154 -4.55 -3.97 -12.28
CA GLY A 154 -5.61 -4.35 -13.19
C GLY A 154 -6.98 -4.41 -12.54
N LEU A 155 -8.01 -4.23 -13.35
CA LEU A 155 -9.40 -4.52 -12.98
C LEU A 155 -9.91 -5.72 -13.77
N THR A 156 -10.56 -6.66 -13.07
CA THR A 156 -11.22 -7.82 -13.67
C THR A 156 -12.73 -7.61 -13.81
N LYS A 157 -13.36 -8.45 -14.64
CA LYS A 157 -14.83 -8.53 -14.75
C LYS A 157 -15.51 -8.98 -13.46
N SER A 158 -14.75 -9.63 -12.55
CA SER A 158 -15.22 -10.13 -11.26
C SER A 158 -15.18 -9.08 -10.17
N ASN A 159 -15.05 -7.79 -10.50
CA ASN A 159 -14.95 -6.66 -9.56
C ASN A 159 -13.72 -6.75 -8.65
N GLU A 160 -12.60 -7.16 -9.21
CA GLU A 160 -11.34 -7.31 -8.50
C GLU A 160 -10.32 -6.31 -9.00
N LEU A 161 -9.63 -5.65 -8.08
CA LEU A 161 -8.40 -4.91 -8.33
C LEU A 161 -7.23 -5.84 -8.02
N VAL A 162 -6.49 -6.22 -9.07
CA VAL A 162 -5.33 -7.12 -9.01
C VAL A 162 -4.05 -6.30 -8.95
N VAL A 163 -3.14 -6.72 -8.10
CA VAL A 163 -1.80 -6.16 -7.96
C VAL A 163 -0.77 -7.27 -8.09
N ASP A 164 0.18 -7.09 -9.00
CA ASP A 164 1.31 -8.02 -9.21
C ASP A 164 2.61 -7.24 -9.12
N TYR A 165 3.38 -7.48 -8.05
CA TYR A 165 4.67 -6.85 -7.80
C TYR A 165 5.80 -7.78 -8.22
N GLN A 166 6.75 -7.30 -8.99
CA GLN A 166 7.94 -8.04 -9.42
C GLN A 166 9.19 -7.19 -9.24
N ALA A 167 10.30 -7.81 -8.82
CA ALA A 167 11.60 -7.18 -8.92
C ALA A 167 12.68 -8.20 -9.25
N LYS A 168 13.60 -7.80 -10.14
CA LYS A 168 14.82 -8.53 -10.48
C LYS A 168 16.03 -7.73 -10.04
N LEU A 169 16.99 -8.42 -9.43
CA LEU A 169 18.18 -7.81 -8.87
C LEU A 169 19.44 -8.50 -9.36
N ASP A 170 20.55 -7.77 -9.49
CA ASP A 170 21.85 -8.32 -9.82
C ASP A 170 22.74 -8.59 -8.59
N ALA A 171 22.28 -8.19 -7.39
CA ALA A 171 22.92 -8.47 -6.11
C ALA A 171 21.86 -8.63 -5.01
N PRO A 172 22.15 -9.34 -3.91
CA PRO A 172 21.25 -9.42 -2.77
C PRO A 172 20.89 -8.05 -2.21
N CYS A 173 19.60 -7.83 -1.90
CA CYS A 173 19.08 -6.57 -1.37
C CYS A 173 17.76 -6.81 -0.63
N PRO A 174 17.46 -6.05 0.44
CA PRO A 174 16.13 -6.03 1.00
C PRO A 174 15.13 -5.44 0.00
N VAL A 175 14.01 -6.15 -0.24
CA VAL A 175 12.91 -5.68 -1.10
C VAL A 175 11.59 -5.91 -0.39
N ASN A 176 10.76 -4.88 -0.39
CA ASN A 176 9.40 -4.91 0.14
C ASN A 176 8.58 -3.86 -0.62
N LEU A 177 7.68 -4.28 -1.49
CA LEU A 177 6.83 -3.39 -2.29
C LEU A 177 5.40 -3.46 -1.79
N THR A 178 4.74 -2.31 -1.71
CA THR A 178 3.33 -2.18 -1.37
C THR A 178 2.68 -0.99 -2.09
N ASN A 179 1.37 -0.87 -2.00
CA ASN A 179 0.64 0.35 -2.37
C ASN A 179 0.03 0.98 -1.11
N HIS A 180 0.22 2.29 -0.95
CA HIS A 180 -0.21 3.06 0.21
C HIS A 180 -1.55 3.77 -0.06
N ALA A 181 -2.53 3.02 -0.53
CA ALA A 181 -3.88 3.54 -0.76
C ALA A 181 -4.62 3.77 0.56
N TYR A 182 -5.21 4.95 0.70
CA TYR A 182 -6.12 5.27 1.79
C TYR A 182 -7.55 5.07 1.33
N PHE A 183 -8.23 4.13 1.94
CA PHE A 183 -9.61 3.78 1.63
C PHE A 183 -10.59 4.45 2.58
N ASN A 184 -11.73 4.87 2.04
CA ASN A 184 -12.95 5.16 2.79
C ASN A 184 -14.13 4.58 2.01
N LEU A 185 -14.72 3.49 2.49
CA LEU A 185 -15.79 2.78 1.77
C LEU A 185 -17.14 3.53 1.82
N ALA A 186 -17.30 4.51 2.71
CA ALA A 186 -18.46 5.40 2.69
C ALA A 186 -18.39 6.33 1.45
N GLY A 187 -17.19 6.67 1.03
CA GLY A 187 -16.86 7.59 -0.05
C GLY A 187 -15.76 8.55 0.37
N GLU A 188 -14.99 9.01 -0.59
CA GLU A 188 -13.97 10.04 -0.38
C GLU A 188 -14.65 11.35 0.13
N GLY A 189 -14.14 11.90 1.23
CA GLY A 189 -14.71 13.10 1.86
C GLY A 189 -15.95 12.87 2.73
N GLU A 190 -16.42 11.63 2.92
CA GLU A 190 -17.60 11.31 3.73
C GLU A 190 -17.30 11.12 5.25
N GLY A 191 -16.21 11.73 5.75
CA GLY A 191 -15.82 11.69 7.16
C GLY A 191 -14.90 10.55 7.53
N ASP A 192 -14.83 10.19 8.84
CA ASP A 192 -13.87 9.23 9.36
C ASP A 192 -14.25 7.76 9.09
N ILE A 193 -13.24 6.88 9.20
CA ILE A 193 -13.38 5.43 8.97
C ILE A 193 -13.64 4.63 10.26
N LEU A 194 -13.83 5.28 11.39
CA LEU A 194 -13.87 4.60 12.68
C LEU A 194 -15.09 3.71 12.85
N SER A 195 -16.17 3.99 12.11
CA SER A 195 -17.39 3.16 12.06
C SER A 195 -17.28 1.97 11.10
N HIS A 196 -16.29 1.95 10.19
CA HIS A 196 -16.06 0.79 9.33
C HIS A 196 -15.78 -0.45 10.16
N GLU A 197 -16.33 -1.59 9.75
CA GLU A 197 -16.08 -2.87 10.42
C GLU A 197 -14.94 -3.60 9.72
N LEU A 198 -13.90 -3.91 10.49
CA LEU A 198 -12.70 -4.61 10.01
C LEU A 198 -12.65 -6.04 10.57
N MET A 199 -12.26 -6.98 9.73
CA MET A 199 -11.82 -8.33 10.09
C MET A 199 -10.44 -8.57 9.46
N LEU A 200 -9.51 -9.15 10.24
CA LEU A 200 -8.20 -9.56 9.76
C LEU A 200 -8.02 -11.07 9.94
N HIS A 201 -7.57 -11.74 8.88
CA HIS A 201 -7.15 -13.14 8.94
C HIS A 201 -5.71 -13.21 9.48
N ALA A 202 -5.56 -12.81 10.74
CA ALA A 202 -4.28 -12.71 11.43
C ALA A 202 -4.46 -13.09 12.91
N SER A 203 -3.73 -14.08 13.37
CA SER A 203 -3.73 -14.53 14.77
C SER A 203 -2.68 -13.84 15.62
N SER A 204 -1.78 -13.06 15.01
CA SER A 204 -0.68 -12.35 15.66
C SER A 204 -0.37 -11.04 14.96
N PHE A 205 0.32 -10.15 15.66
CA PHE A 205 0.86 -8.91 15.15
C PHE A 205 2.30 -8.71 15.62
N LEU A 206 3.04 -7.79 14.99
CA LEU A 206 4.39 -7.45 15.40
C LEU A 206 4.33 -6.40 16.52
N GLU A 207 4.94 -6.72 17.67
CA GLU A 207 5.15 -5.74 18.73
C GLU A 207 6.13 -4.67 18.24
N VAL A 208 5.81 -3.40 18.49
CA VAL A 208 6.65 -2.27 18.13
C VAL A 208 7.08 -1.48 19.36
N ASP A 209 8.20 -0.78 19.27
CA ASP A 209 8.62 0.21 20.26
C ASP A 209 7.94 1.57 20.03
N GLN A 210 8.29 2.56 20.83
CA GLN A 210 7.71 3.92 20.76
C GLN A 210 8.03 4.66 19.45
N THR A 211 8.98 4.15 18.65
CA THR A 211 9.36 4.69 17.35
C THR A 211 8.77 3.87 16.21
N LEU A 212 7.84 2.95 16.53
CA LEU A 212 7.17 2.04 15.58
C LEU A 212 8.14 1.07 14.88
N ILE A 213 9.30 0.79 15.49
CA ILE A 213 10.21 -0.25 15.02
C ILE A 213 9.83 -1.59 15.68
N PRO A 214 9.67 -2.68 14.92
CA PRO A 214 9.40 -3.99 15.49
C PRO A 214 10.47 -4.41 16.51
N THR A 215 10.05 -4.86 17.69
CA THR A 215 10.95 -5.38 18.73
C THR A 215 11.57 -6.73 18.35
N GLY A 216 10.98 -7.42 17.35
CA GLY A 216 11.29 -8.79 16.95
C GLY A 216 10.32 -9.81 17.52
N LYS A 217 9.40 -9.41 18.40
CA LYS A 217 8.38 -10.30 18.94
C LYS A 217 7.13 -10.33 18.07
N ILE A 218 6.59 -11.53 17.91
CA ILE A 218 5.29 -11.80 17.30
C ILE A 218 4.34 -12.12 18.45
N VAL A 219 3.32 -11.28 18.65
CA VAL A 219 2.41 -11.33 19.80
C VAL A 219 1.03 -11.79 19.36
N PRO A 220 0.37 -12.74 20.06
CA PRO A 220 -1.01 -13.11 19.78
C PRO A 220 -1.97 -11.92 19.91
N VAL A 221 -2.95 -11.81 19.00
CA VAL A 221 -3.97 -10.75 19.05
C VAL A 221 -5.02 -11.00 20.12
N ALA A 222 -5.24 -12.25 20.53
CA ALA A 222 -6.31 -12.65 21.44
C ALA A 222 -6.26 -11.90 22.77
N GLY A 223 -7.38 -11.27 23.16
CA GLY A 223 -7.49 -10.50 24.39
C GLY A 223 -6.82 -9.12 24.35
N THR A 224 -6.42 -8.67 23.17
CA THR A 224 -5.82 -7.33 22.96
C THR A 224 -6.73 -6.45 22.10
N PRO A 225 -6.50 -5.13 22.05
CA PRO A 225 -7.19 -4.23 21.13
C PRO A 225 -6.98 -4.59 19.64
N PHE A 226 -5.93 -5.37 19.33
CA PHE A 226 -5.56 -5.83 17.99
C PHE A 226 -6.33 -7.09 17.54
N ASP A 227 -7.27 -7.64 18.35
CA ASP A 227 -8.05 -8.80 17.96
C ASP A 227 -9.16 -8.43 16.97
N PHE A 228 -8.85 -8.51 15.68
CA PHE A 228 -9.76 -8.35 14.55
C PHE A 228 -10.13 -9.70 13.89
N LYS A 229 -9.95 -10.83 14.56
CA LYS A 229 -10.35 -12.14 14.00
C LYS A 229 -11.84 -12.27 13.75
N ARG A 230 -12.65 -11.50 14.43
CA ARG A 230 -14.07 -11.31 14.15
C ARG A 230 -14.31 -9.86 13.76
N ARG A 231 -15.17 -9.67 12.78
CA ARG A 231 -15.55 -8.34 12.31
C ARG A 231 -16.04 -7.47 13.48
N LYS A 232 -15.42 -6.31 13.62
CA LYS A 232 -15.77 -5.30 14.62
C LYS A 232 -15.52 -3.90 14.08
N PRO A 233 -16.27 -2.86 14.55
CA PRO A 233 -15.95 -1.47 14.22
C PRO A 233 -14.51 -1.11 14.63
N ILE A 234 -13.81 -0.35 13.79
CA ILE A 234 -12.43 0.12 14.08
C ILE A 234 -12.40 0.87 15.41
N LYS A 235 -13.40 1.69 15.69
CA LYS A 235 -13.51 2.47 16.94
C LYS A 235 -13.62 1.66 18.22
N ARG A 236 -13.99 0.37 18.15
CA ARG A 236 -14.38 -0.42 19.33
C ARG A 236 -13.33 -0.41 20.44
N ASP A 237 -12.06 -0.60 20.08
CA ASP A 237 -10.95 -0.66 21.03
C ASP A 237 -9.90 0.43 20.74
N PHE A 238 -10.31 1.48 19.98
CA PHE A 238 -9.41 2.48 19.42
C PHE A 238 -8.67 3.29 20.49
N ASP A 239 -9.37 3.69 21.54
CA ASP A 239 -8.82 4.48 22.66
C ASP A 239 -7.76 3.72 23.48
N ALA A 240 -7.73 2.38 23.35
CA ALA A 240 -6.72 1.54 24.01
C ALA A 240 -5.42 1.44 23.18
N VAL A 241 -5.37 2.00 21.97
CA VAL A 241 -4.20 1.98 21.08
C VAL A 241 -3.61 3.38 21.00
N ALA A 242 -2.55 3.64 21.76
CA ALA A 242 -1.93 4.96 21.78
C ALA A 242 -1.46 5.37 20.38
N GLY A 243 -1.95 6.54 19.90
CA GLY A 243 -1.65 7.05 18.56
C GLY A 243 -2.42 6.41 17.42
N GLY A 244 -3.41 5.51 17.71
CA GLY A 244 -4.18 4.78 16.71
C GLY A 244 -3.44 3.56 16.13
N TYR A 245 -4.13 2.86 15.21
CA TYR A 245 -3.51 1.68 14.58
C TYR A 245 -2.46 2.09 13.55
N ASP A 246 -1.26 1.56 13.69
CA ASP A 246 -0.15 1.59 12.72
C ASP A 246 0.73 0.34 12.93
N HIS A 247 0.14 -0.83 12.73
CA HIS A 247 0.75 -2.10 13.12
C HIS A 247 0.71 -3.13 11.99
N CYS A 248 1.78 -3.93 11.90
CA CYS A 248 1.86 -5.04 10.96
C CYS A 248 1.29 -6.31 11.60
N PHE A 249 0.26 -6.85 10.98
CA PHE A 249 -0.36 -8.12 11.35
C PHE A 249 0.26 -9.25 10.54
N VAL A 250 0.45 -10.40 11.18
CA VAL A 250 0.95 -11.63 10.54
C VAL A 250 -0.23 -12.33 9.90
N VAL A 251 -0.26 -12.37 8.57
CA VAL A 251 -1.35 -13.01 7.82
C VAL A 251 -1.29 -14.52 8.00
N ASP A 252 -2.38 -15.11 8.49
CA ASP A 252 -2.49 -16.55 8.72
C ASP A 252 -2.33 -17.34 7.42
N GLY A 253 -1.78 -18.56 7.52
CA GLY A 253 -1.52 -19.44 6.39
C GLY A 253 -0.12 -19.28 5.78
N GLU A 254 0.15 -20.00 4.69
CA GLU A 254 1.46 -20.07 4.05
C GLU A 254 1.73 -18.85 3.18
N ALA A 255 2.81 -18.10 3.46
CA ALA A 255 3.28 -17.01 2.62
C ALA A 255 3.71 -17.53 1.25
N GLY A 256 3.55 -16.71 0.20
CA GLY A 256 3.75 -17.11 -1.19
C GLY A 256 2.47 -17.67 -1.86
N THR A 257 1.49 -18.10 -1.07
CA THR A 257 0.17 -18.53 -1.58
C THR A 257 -0.84 -17.39 -1.42
N LEU A 258 -1.63 -17.12 -2.46
CA LEU A 258 -2.69 -16.10 -2.41
C LEU A 258 -3.80 -16.58 -1.45
N ARG A 259 -3.99 -15.87 -0.35
CA ARG A 259 -4.88 -16.26 0.74
C ARG A 259 -5.62 -15.06 1.32
N PRO A 260 -6.78 -15.29 2.01
CA PRO A 260 -7.51 -14.21 2.68
C PRO A 260 -6.60 -13.45 3.67
N CYS A 261 -6.72 -12.13 3.66
CA CYS A 261 -5.95 -11.22 4.49
C CYS A 261 -6.85 -10.35 5.35
N ALA A 262 -7.82 -9.67 4.75
CA ALA A 262 -8.70 -8.75 5.43
C ALA A 262 -10.10 -8.70 4.78
N GLU A 263 -11.10 -8.29 5.57
CA GLU A 263 -12.41 -7.86 5.08
C GLU A 263 -12.79 -6.56 5.78
N VAL A 264 -13.25 -5.57 5.00
CA VAL A 264 -13.79 -4.32 5.52
C VAL A 264 -15.20 -4.14 4.99
N PHE A 265 -16.13 -3.82 5.88
CA PHE A 265 -17.52 -3.50 5.56
C PHE A 265 -17.87 -2.09 6.02
N GLU A 266 -18.64 -1.37 5.22
CA GLU A 266 -19.18 -0.06 5.58
C GLU A 266 -20.71 -0.12 5.48
N GLU A 267 -21.37 0.23 6.58
CA GLU A 267 -22.80 -0.01 6.74
C GLU A 267 -23.66 0.90 5.88
N THR A 268 -23.32 2.18 5.77
CA THR A 268 -24.14 3.19 5.08
C THR A 268 -24.22 2.92 3.58
N SER A 269 -23.09 2.63 2.96
CA SER A 269 -23.02 2.29 1.53
C SER A 269 -23.32 0.82 1.22
N GLY A 270 -23.15 -0.05 2.21
CA GLY A 270 -23.22 -1.51 2.05
C GLY A 270 -22.02 -2.11 1.33
N ARG A 271 -20.94 -1.32 1.08
CA ARG A 271 -19.76 -1.80 0.41
C ARG A 271 -18.94 -2.72 1.29
N THR A 272 -18.45 -3.78 0.68
CA THR A 272 -17.47 -4.68 1.28
C THR A 272 -16.24 -4.76 0.41
N MET A 273 -15.06 -4.70 1.03
CA MET A 273 -13.77 -4.94 0.38
C MET A 273 -13.11 -6.14 1.03
N ARG A 274 -12.76 -7.17 0.25
CA ARG A 274 -11.95 -8.31 0.69
C ARG A 274 -10.56 -8.21 0.10
N VAL A 275 -9.56 -8.44 0.94
CA VAL A 275 -8.15 -8.40 0.55
C VAL A 275 -7.55 -9.78 0.65
N PHE A 276 -6.79 -10.18 -0.39
CA PHE A 276 -6.02 -11.41 -0.43
C PHE A 276 -4.56 -11.04 -0.73
N THR A 277 -3.61 -11.83 -0.24
CA THR A 277 -2.19 -11.57 -0.47
C THR A 277 -1.34 -12.84 -0.44
N THR A 278 -0.21 -12.80 -1.16
CA THR A 278 0.88 -13.77 -1.01
C THR A 278 1.88 -13.34 0.06
N GLN A 279 1.89 -12.06 0.44
CA GLN A 279 2.85 -11.49 1.39
C GLN A 279 2.61 -11.95 2.82
N PRO A 280 3.66 -12.02 3.68
CA PRO A 280 3.55 -12.55 5.04
C PRO A 280 2.78 -11.65 6.01
N GLY A 281 2.65 -10.36 5.72
CA GLY A 281 2.03 -9.39 6.60
C GLY A 281 1.13 -8.39 5.91
N VAL A 282 0.35 -7.69 6.72
CA VAL A 282 -0.44 -6.53 6.33
C VAL A 282 -0.31 -5.44 7.38
N GLN A 283 0.08 -4.24 6.97
CA GLN A 283 -0.01 -3.06 7.81
C GLN A 283 -1.44 -2.56 7.81
N PHE A 284 -2.05 -2.48 8.98
CA PHE A 284 -3.28 -1.73 9.18
C PHE A 284 -2.93 -0.37 9.77
N TYR A 285 -3.23 0.68 9.02
CA TYR A 285 -2.99 2.06 9.40
C TYR A 285 -4.29 2.87 9.34
N SER A 286 -4.65 3.50 10.44
CA SER A 286 -5.92 4.23 10.60
C SER A 286 -5.85 5.72 10.24
N GLY A 287 -4.86 6.15 9.45
CA GLY A 287 -4.79 7.53 8.95
C GLY A 287 -4.41 8.57 10.03
N ASN A 288 -3.59 8.20 11.00
CA ASN A 288 -3.30 8.96 12.22
C ASN A 288 -2.58 10.29 11.98
N HIS A 289 -1.94 10.48 10.82
CA HIS A 289 -1.11 11.66 10.51
C HIS A 289 -1.62 12.47 9.31
N ILE A 290 -2.88 12.28 8.91
CA ILE A 290 -3.52 13.14 7.89
C ILE A 290 -4.01 14.42 8.59
N ILE A 291 -3.29 15.52 8.42
CA ILE A 291 -3.63 16.79 9.03
C ILE A 291 -3.94 17.82 7.94
N GLU A 292 -5.21 18.19 7.80
CA GLU A 292 -5.71 19.22 6.87
C GLU A 292 -5.12 19.11 5.44
N LEU A 293 -5.08 17.87 4.93
CA LEU A 293 -4.55 17.60 3.60
C LEU A 293 -5.58 17.97 2.53
N GLN A 294 -5.23 18.93 1.65
CA GLN A 294 -6.09 19.31 0.53
C GLN A 294 -6.25 18.13 -0.43
N GLY A 295 -7.47 17.65 -0.58
CA GLY A 295 -7.83 16.46 -1.35
C GLY A 295 -8.49 16.77 -2.69
N LYS A 296 -9.35 15.87 -3.14
CA LYS A 296 -10.11 15.98 -4.38
C LYS A 296 -11.36 16.86 -4.20
N ALA A 297 -11.79 17.51 -5.29
CA ALA A 297 -13.03 18.29 -5.36
C ALA A 297 -13.21 19.32 -4.21
N GLY A 298 -12.10 19.82 -3.66
CA GLY A 298 -12.11 20.77 -2.55
C GLY A 298 -12.25 20.14 -1.17
N SER A 299 -12.27 18.81 -1.06
CA SER A 299 -12.24 18.11 0.23
C SER A 299 -10.96 18.43 1.01
N VAL A 300 -11.08 18.50 2.32
CA VAL A 300 -9.95 18.63 3.25
C VAL A 300 -9.92 17.40 4.12
N TYR A 301 -8.95 16.52 3.88
CA TYR A 301 -8.82 15.29 4.66
C TYR A 301 -8.23 15.56 6.04
N ARG A 302 -8.77 14.88 7.02
CA ARG A 302 -8.40 14.95 8.43
C ARG A 302 -7.94 13.61 8.94
N ILE A 303 -7.50 13.59 10.18
CA ILE A 303 -7.14 12.38 10.92
C ILE A 303 -8.30 11.38 10.82
N HIS A 304 -7.98 10.15 10.42
CA HIS A 304 -8.91 9.03 10.26
C HIS A 304 -9.92 9.13 9.10
N ASP A 305 -9.77 10.05 8.16
CA ASP A 305 -10.63 10.10 6.97
C ASP A 305 -10.35 8.95 5.97
N GLY A 306 -9.27 8.20 6.19
CA GLY A 306 -8.95 7.02 5.40
C GLY A 306 -8.10 6.01 6.16
N PHE A 307 -8.21 4.74 5.81
CA PHE A 307 -7.38 3.65 6.34
C PHE A 307 -6.53 3.01 5.23
N CYS A 308 -5.39 2.44 5.60
CA CYS A 308 -4.56 1.65 4.69
C CYS A 308 -4.52 0.18 5.11
N LEU A 309 -4.52 -0.71 4.11
CA LEU A 309 -4.21 -2.13 4.23
C LEU A 309 -3.08 -2.43 3.27
N GLU A 310 -1.85 -2.25 3.76
CA GLU A 310 -0.63 -2.41 2.98
C GLU A 310 -0.13 -3.85 3.13
N THR A 311 -0.41 -4.69 2.14
CA THR A 311 0.17 -6.03 2.12
C THR A 311 1.66 -5.90 1.88
N GLN A 312 2.49 -6.56 2.72
CA GLN A 312 3.93 -6.30 2.76
C GLN A 312 4.72 -7.42 3.44
N HIS A 313 6.04 -7.42 3.25
CA HIS A 313 6.96 -8.09 4.16
C HIS A 313 7.03 -7.35 5.50
N PHE A 314 7.54 -8.02 6.54
CA PHE A 314 7.58 -7.42 7.86
C PHE A 314 8.51 -6.20 7.90
N PRO A 315 8.09 -5.08 8.52
CA PRO A 315 8.96 -3.94 8.75
C PRO A 315 10.22 -4.37 9.50
N ASP A 316 11.35 -3.72 9.19
CA ASP A 316 12.66 -3.99 9.79
C ASP A 316 13.16 -5.44 9.64
N ALA A 317 12.57 -6.25 8.76
CA ALA A 317 12.97 -7.65 8.57
C ALA A 317 14.47 -7.84 8.30
N PRO A 318 15.19 -6.95 7.60
CA PRO A 318 16.64 -7.08 7.42
C PRO A 318 17.44 -7.08 8.72
N ASN A 319 16.88 -6.53 9.81
CA ASN A 319 17.50 -6.43 11.14
C ASN A 319 16.92 -7.43 12.16
N LYS A 320 15.98 -8.27 11.77
CA LYS A 320 15.25 -9.20 12.67
C LYS A 320 15.40 -10.65 12.19
N ALA A 321 16.36 -11.37 12.74
CA ALA A 321 16.65 -12.75 12.34
C ALA A 321 15.46 -13.72 12.54
N ALA A 322 14.53 -13.40 13.45
CA ALA A 322 13.33 -14.20 13.68
C ALA A 322 12.23 -13.99 12.62
N PHE A 323 12.36 -12.96 11.79
CA PHE A 323 11.36 -12.66 10.75
C PHE A 323 11.68 -13.40 9.43
N PRO A 324 10.67 -13.68 8.60
CA PRO A 324 10.89 -14.17 7.26
C PRO A 324 11.83 -13.25 6.49
N SER A 325 12.80 -13.81 5.79
CA SER A 325 13.77 -13.03 5.03
C SER A 325 13.10 -12.22 3.91
N ALA A 326 13.34 -10.92 3.93
CA ALA A 326 12.98 -9.99 2.85
C ALA A 326 14.19 -9.67 1.95
N ILE A 327 15.25 -10.50 1.96
CA ILE A 327 16.40 -10.39 1.06
C ILE A 327 16.09 -11.17 -0.22
N PHE A 328 16.22 -10.49 -1.35
CA PHE A 328 16.05 -11.03 -2.69
C PHE A 328 17.31 -10.73 -3.51
N GLY A 329 17.51 -11.45 -4.60
CA GLY A 329 18.72 -11.32 -5.41
C GLY A 329 18.69 -12.22 -6.65
N PRO A 330 19.83 -12.44 -7.32
CA PRO A 330 19.90 -13.26 -8.54
C PRO A 330 19.33 -14.69 -8.37
N GLU A 331 19.43 -15.26 -7.17
CA GLU A 331 18.97 -16.63 -6.86
C GLU A 331 17.48 -16.67 -6.43
N ARG A 332 16.89 -15.51 -6.14
CA ARG A 332 15.51 -15.40 -5.65
C ARG A 332 14.88 -14.10 -6.13
N ASP A 333 14.11 -14.16 -7.19
CA ASP A 333 13.32 -13.02 -7.66
C ASP A 333 12.25 -12.63 -6.64
N TYR A 334 11.93 -11.34 -6.56
CA TYR A 334 10.78 -10.86 -5.80
C TYR A 334 9.52 -10.96 -6.67
N HIS A 335 8.52 -11.69 -6.20
CA HIS A 335 7.23 -11.79 -6.86
C HIS A 335 6.11 -11.96 -5.83
N GLU A 336 5.29 -10.91 -5.67
CA GLU A 336 4.21 -10.89 -4.70
C GLU A 336 2.93 -10.37 -5.33
N LYS A 337 1.78 -10.84 -4.81
CA LYS A 337 0.46 -10.48 -5.31
C LYS A 337 -0.44 -10.01 -4.19
N ALA A 338 -1.33 -9.07 -4.54
CA ALA A 338 -2.48 -8.72 -3.75
C ALA A 338 -3.73 -8.62 -4.65
N LEU A 339 -4.90 -8.87 -4.06
CA LEU A 339 -6.17 -8.78 -4.74
C LEU A 339 -7.17 -8.10 -3.79
N PHE A 340 -7.87 -7.10 -4.30
CA PHE A 340 -8.93 -6.39 -3.60
C PHE A 340 -10.24 -6.65 -4.34
N ALA A 341 -11.12 -7.46 -3.74
CA ALA A 341 -12.42 -7.79 -4.31
C ALA A 341 -13.51 -6.92 -3.69
N PHE A 342 -14.32 -6.29 -4.53
CA PHE A 342 -15.38 -5.38 -4.08
C PHE A 342 -16.76 -5.98 -4.30
N MET A 343 -17.62 -5.79 -3.29
CA MET A 343 -19.05 -6.16 -3.30
C MET A 343 -19.85 -4.96 -2.79
N TRP A 344 -21.10 -4.85 -3.28
CA TRP A 344 -22.03 -3.76 -2.91
C TRP A 344 -23.49 -4.16 -3.05
#